data_fb525b778660b0b84f17a3ff806bc941
#
_entry.id   fb525b778660b0b84f17a3ff806bc941
#
_cell.length_a   1.000
_cell.length_b   1.000
_cell.length_c   1.000
_cell.angle_alpha   90.00
_cell.angle_beta   90.00
_cell.angle_gamma   90.00
#
_symmetry.space_group_name_H-M   'P 1'
#
loop_
_entity.id
_entity.type
_entity.pdbx_description
1 polymer ?
#
loop_
_entity_poly.entity_id
_entity_poly.type
_entity_poly.pdbx_seq_one_letter_code
_entity_poly.pdbx_strand_id
1 'polypeptide(L)'
;MKQLGIDAVIDLHGVLRTNFLKFLWGRNFYQIDKGRNEKEKLIKGKYFKQLKTTHQRYLDVFKNINYNLNFSKTVFPKKTNLSGYAITNKIDFNKKLIGIAPFAKHKAKTYSLEKMKEVMESISKEHTILLFGGEENEGKQLKIISEGNENIFSLAEGFTLSDQLDFISNLDLMISMDSANGHLAAMYGVKVLTIWGVTHPYAGFAPFNQNSKYSILVDKNRYPKIPTSIYGNKSPEEYKQAINSITPEEIIKKIKEII
;
A
#
# COMPACT_ATOMS: atom_id res chain seq x y z
N MET A 1 -28.97 9.67 18.50
CA MET A 1 -28.18 10.55 17.64
C MET A 1 -28.70 12.00 17.62
N LYS A 2 -30.01 12.25 17.49
CA LYS A 2 -30.55 13.63 17.60
C LYS A 2 -30.22 14.33 18.94
N GLN A 3 -30.08 13.57 20.02
CA GLN A 3 -29.65 14.07 21.34
C GLN A 3 -28.17 14.48 21.43
N LEU A 4 -27.34 14.14 20.41
CA LEU A 4 -25.90 14.42 20.40
C LEU A 4 -25.54 15.71 19.65
N GLY A 5 -26.52 16.49 19.16
CA GLY A 5 -26.29 17.75 18.44
C GLY A 5 -25.49 17.56 17.13
N ILE A 6 -25.71 16.46 16.43
CA ILE A 6 -25.00 16.17 15.16
C ILE A 6 -25.70 16.89 14.01
N ASP A 7 -25.02 17.81 13.35
CA ASP A 7 -25.55 18.60 12.22
C ASP A 7 -25.40 17.87 10.87
N ALA A 8 -24.36 17.08 10.69
CA ALA A 8 -24.09 16.37 9.44
C ALA A 8 -23.43 14.99 9.69
N VAL A 9 -23.68 14.05 8.80
CA VAL A 9 -23.05 12.72 8.77
C VAL A 9 -22.23 12.61 7.51
N ILE A 10 -20.95 12.25 7.67
CA ILE A 10 -20.01 12.00 6.57
C ILE A 10 -19.73 10.50 6.51
N ASP A 11 -20.17 9.85 5.44
CA ASP A 11 -19.94 8.43 5.19
C ASP A 11 -18.86 8.24 4.11
N LEU A 12 -17.64 7.97 4.54
CA LEU A 12 -16.51 7.64 3.67
C LEU A 12 -16.43 6.13 3.33
N HIS A 13 -17.34 5.32 3.89
CA HIS A 13 -17.34 3.88 3.68
C HIS A 13 -18.35 3.41 2.62
N GLY A 14 -19.55 4.00 2.55
CA GLY A 14 -20.56 3.72 1.51
C GLY A 14 -20.94 2.24 1.38
N VAL A 15 -21.35 1.59 2.48
CA VAL A 15 -21.77 0.17 2.54
C VAL A 15 -23.25 0.02 2.87
N LEU A 16 -23.79 -1.20 2.78
CA LEU A 16 -25.21 -1.43 3.02
C LEU A 16 -25.68 -0.91 4.39
N ARG A 17 -24.89 -1.10 5.45
CA ARG A 17 -25.19 -0.59 6.80
C ARG A 17 -25.31 0.93 6.82
N THR A 18 -24.43 1.63 6.14
CA THR A 18 -24.44 3.10 6.10
C THR A 18 -25.54 3.62 5.19
N ASN A 19 -25.93 2.88 4.16
CA ASN A 19 -27.11 3.21 3.33
C ASN A 19 -28.41 3.14 4.16
N PHE A 20 -28.53 2.15 5.05
CA PHE A 20 -29.65 2.06 5.97
C PHE A 20 -29.66 3.24 6.95
N LEU A 21 -28.51 3.59 7.52
CA LEU A 21 -28.37 4.77 8.37
C LEU A 21 -28.74 6.06 7.62
N LYS A 22 -28.36 6.18 6.37
CA LYS A 22 -28.73 7.32 5.51
C LYS A 22 -30.25 7.46 5.37
N PHE A 23 -30.95 6.35 5.17
CA PHE A 23 -32.42 6.34 5.08
C PHE A 23 -33.06 6.80 6.39
N LEU A 24 -32.55 6.35 7.55
CA LEU A 24 -33.07 6.74 8.87
C LEU A 24 -32.70 8.17 9.26
N TRP A 25 -31.55 8.67 8.82
CA TRP A 25 -31.06 10.02 9.16
C TRP A 25 -31.79 11.13 8.39
N GLY A 26 -32.05 10.91 7.12
CA GLY A 26 -32.78 11.81 6.23
C GLY A 26 -31.91 12.93 5.65
N ARG A 27 -31.73 14.04 6.37
CA ARG A 27 -31.02 15.22 5.87
C ARG A 27 -29.52 15.21 6.22
N ASN A 28 -28.72 15.98 5.48
CA ASN A 28 -27.31 16.23 5.77
C ASN A 28 -26.47 14.96 5.89
N PHE A 29 -26.71 13.97 5.02
CA PHE A 29 -25.94 12.74 4.92
C PHE A 29 -25.12 12.75 3.64
N TYR A 30 -23.80 12.90 3.77
CA TYR A 30 -22.86 13.03 2.68
C TYR A 30 -22.08 11.74 2.51
N GLN A 31 -22.23 11.06 1.40
CA GLN A 31 -21.66 9.73 1.17
C GLN A 31 -20.69 9.75 0.00
N ILE A 32 -19.61 8.97 0.14
CA ILE A 32 -18.62 8.79 -0.92
C ILE A 32 -19.22 8.17 -2.18
N ASP A 33 -18.89 8.74 -3.34
CA ASP A 33 -19.00 8.03 -4.62
C ASP A 33 -17.76 7.15 -4.83
N LYS A 34 -17.95 5.84 -4.79
CA LYS A 34 -16.87 4.85 -4.99
C LYS A 34 -16.46 4.66 -6.46
N GLY A 35 -17.10 5.34 -7.41
CA GLY A 35 -16.84 5.23 -8.84
C GLY A 35 -17.03 3.79 -9.38
N ARG A 36 -18.06 3.09 -8.94
CA ARG A 36 -18.28 1.67 -9.30
C ARG A 36 -18.40 1.45 -10.79
N ASN A 37 -19.14 2.33 -11.48
CA ASN A 37 -19.34 2.26 -12.94
C ASN A 37 -18.03 2.51 -13.71
N GLU A 38 -17.20 3.46 -13.25
CA GLU A 38 -15.91 3.75 -13.87
C GLU A 38 -14.94 2.57 -13.68
N LYS A 39 -14.91 2.00 -12.47
CA LYS A 39 -14.11 0.83 -12.13
C LYS A 39 -14.51 -0.40 -12.95
N GLU A 40 -15.82 -0.60 -13.16
CA GLU A 40 -16.31 -1.68 -14.00
C GLU A 40 -15.89 -1.50 -15.48
N LYS A 41 -15.95 -0.27 -16.01
CA LYS A 41 -15.48 0.04 -17.37
C LYS A 41 -13.96 -0.21 -17.50
N LEU A 42 -13.17 0.13 -16.47
CA LEU A 42 -11.75 -0.13 -16.42
C LEU A 42 -11.43 -1.63 -16.50
N ILE A 43 -12.10 -2.47 -15.68
CA ILE A 43 -11.91 -3.93 -15.67
C ILE A 43 -12.34 -4.55 -17.01
N LYS A 44 -13.44 -4.08 -17.60
CA LYS A 44 -13.93 -4.56 -18.89
C LYS A 44 -13.08 -4.08 -20.08
N GLY A 45 -12.00 -3.33 -19.84
CA GLY A 45 -11.13 -2.79 -20.88
C GLY A 45 -11.77 -1.73 -21.78
N LYS A 46 -12.98 -1.26 -21.46
CA LYS A 46 -13.68 -0.22 -22.20
C LYS A 46 -13.08 1.17 -22.04
N TYR A 47 -12.32 1.36 -20.97
CA TYR A 47 -11.74 2.64 -20.59
C TYR A 47 -10.47 2.39 -19.75
N PHE A 48 -9.30 2.65 -20.31
CA PHE A 48 -8.04 2.44 -19.62
C PHE A 48 -7.35 3.78 -19.36
N LYS A 49 -7.80 4.49 -18.31
CA LYS A 49 -7.23 5.75 -17.84
C LYS A 49 -7.29 5.81 -16.31
N GLN A 50 -6.45 6.66 -15.72
CA GLN A 50 -6.45 6.91 -14.29
C GLN A 50 -7.82 7.39 -13.81
N LEU A 51 -8.42 6.65 -12.90
CA LEU A 51 -9.64 7.05 -12.20
C LEU A 51 -9.28 7.94 -11.00
N LYS A 52 -10.27 8.72 -10.52
CA LYS A 52 -10.12 9.44 -9.25
C LYS A 52 -9.63 8.49 -8.15
N THR A 53 -8.60 8.89 -7.42
CA THR A 53 -8.12 8.13 -6.27
C THR A 53 -9.16 8.12 -5.15
N THR A 54 -9.07 7.14 -4.26
CA THR A 54 -9.92 7.10 -3.05
C THR A 54 -9.78 8.39 -2.25
N HIS A 55 -8.57 8.94 -2.15
CA HIS A 55 -8.30 10.18 -1.45
C HIS A 55 -8.99 11.39 -2.11
N GLN A 56 -8.97 11.48 -3.44
CA GLN A 56 -9.72 12.51 -4.17
C GLN A 56 -11.23 12.38 -3.95
N ARG A 57 -11.75 11.14 -3.89
CA ARG A 57 -13.16 10.89 -3.59
C ARG A 57 -13.53 11.29 -2.16
N TYR A 58 -12.62 11.16 -1.22
CA TYR A 58 -12.80 11.72 0.13
C TYR A 58 -12.88 13.24 0.10
N LEU A 59 -11.98 13.91 -0.62
CA LEU A 59 -12.04 15.37 -0.79
C LEU A 59 -13.37 15.83 -1.40
N ASP A 60 -13.90 15.10 -2.39
CA ASP A 60 -15.19 15.42 -3.00
C ASP A 60 -16.33 15.43 -1.96
N VAL A 61 -16.32 14.49 -1.00
CA VAL A 61 -17.33 14.46 0.10
C VAL A 61 -17.21 15.69 0.98
N PHE A 62 -16.00 16.08 1.39
CA PHE A 62 -15.77 17.27 2.22
C PHE A 62 -16.12 18.57 1.46
N LYS A 63 -15.85 18.62 0.16
CA LYS A 63 -16.23 19.75 -0.68
C LYS A 63 -17.76 19.96 -0.72
N ASN A 64 -18.54 18.88 -0.68
CA ASN A 64 -20.02 18.96 -0.67
C ASN A 64 -20.58 19.58 0.62
N ILE A 65 -19.77 19.73 1.64
CA ILE A 65 -20.12 20.43 2.90
C ILE A 65 -19.30 21.71 3.08
N ASN A 66 -18.81 22.29 1.98
CA ASN A 66 -18.04 23.54 1.91
C ASN A 66 -16.67 23.50 2.62
N TYR A 67 -16.11 22.31 2.91
CA TYR A 67 -14.73 22.17 3.37
C TYR A 67 -13.79 21.91 2.19
N ASN A 68 -13.04 22.93 1.79
CA ASN A 68 -12.07 22.85 0.69
C ASN A 68 -10.72 22.36 1.23
N LEU A 69 -10.55 21.05 1.35
CA LEU A 69 -9.30 20.42 1.73
C LEU A 69 -8.36 20.33 0.52
N ASN A 70 -7.04 20.47 0.78
CA ASN A 70 -6.02 20.43 -0.27
C ASN A 70 -4.86 19.53 0.15
N PHE A 71 -4.48 18.59 -0.70
CA PHE A 71 -3.36 17.66 -0.47
C PHE A 71 -1.99 18.37 -0.42
N SER A 72 -1.82 19.52 -1.07
CA SER A 72 -0.55 20.27 -1.00
C SER A 72 -0.23 20.82 0.40
N LYS A 73 -1.21 20.84 1.29
CA LYS A 73 -1.07 21.25 2.69
C LYS A 73 -0.99 20.07 3.66
N THR A 74 -0.72 18.85 3.15
CA THR A 74 -0.60 17.67 3.99
C THR A 74 0.57 17.81 4.95
N VAL A 75 0.32 17.60 6.23
CA VAL A 75 1.33 17.48 7.28
C VAL A 75 1.44 16.02 7.65
N PHE A 76 2.63 15.47 7.50
CA PHE A 76 2.90 14.08 7.88
C PHE A 76 3.30 13.99 9.36
N PRO A 77 3.02 12.85 10.03
CA PRO A 77 3.51 12.58 11.37
C PRO A 77 5.04 12.69 11.45
N LYS A 78 5.55 13.10 12.61
CA LYS A 78 6.99 13.13 12.84
C LYS A 78 7.55 11.71 12.96
N LYS A 79 8.82 11.55 12.66
CA LYS A 79 9.58 10.31 12.92
C LYS A 79 9.57 10.01 14.41
N THR A 80 9.32 8.75 14.77
CA THR A 80 9.36 8.28 16.15
C THR A 80 10.80 8.01 16.57
N ASN A 81 11.11 8.28 17.84
CA ASN A 81 12.40 7.88 18.40
C ASN A 81 12.43 6.37 18.62
N LEU A 82 13.38 5.69 18.01
CA LEU A 82 13.51 4.22 18.06
C LEU A 82 14.43 3.73 19.18
N SER A 83 15.02 4.59 20.01
CA SER A 83 16.03 4.18 21.03
C SER A 83 15.52 3.19 22.08
N GLY A 84 14.19 3.05 22.24
CA GLY A 84 13.56 2.07 23.14
C GLY A 84 13.55 0.63 22.62
N TYR A 85 13.92 0.40 21.37
CA TYR A 85 13.90 -0.93 20.77
C TYR A 85 15.30 -1.55 20.75
N ALA A 86 15.49 -2.70 21.39
CA ALA A 86 16.80 -3.37 21.46
C ALA A 86 17.40 -3.69 20.08
N ILE A 87 16.56 -3.94 19.07
CA ILE A 87 17.00 -4.22 17.70
C ILE A 87 17.78 -3.04 17.08
N THR A 88 17.54 -1.81 17.53
CA THR A 88 18.23 -0.62 17.01
C THR A 88 19.73 -0.64 17.24
N ASN A 89 20.20 -1.37 18.26
CA ASN A 89 21.63 -1.55 18.50
C ASN A 89 22.35 -2.35 17.39
N LYS A 90 21.58 -3.04 16.53
CA LYS A 90 22.09 -3.83 15.41
C LYS A 90 21.90 -3.11 14.06
N ILE A 91 21.09 -2.05 14.02
CA ILE A 91 20.75 -1.32 12.79
C ILE A 91 21.82 -0.26 12.52
N ASP A 92 22.41 -0.28 11.34
CA ASP A 92 23.27 0.80 10.86
C ASP A 92 22.43 1.93 10.26
N PHE A 93 22.21 2.98 11.04
CA PHE A 93 21.47 4.17 10.63
C PHE A 93 22.24 5.11 9.68
N ASN A 94 23.52 4.84 9.38
CA ASN A 94 24.25 5.55 8.34
C ASN A 94 23.84 5.07 6.94
N LYS A 95 23.28 3.87 6.84
CA LYS A 95 22.69 3.32 5.62
C LYS A 95 21.25 3.79 5.44
N LYS A 96 20.76 3.75 4.20
CA LYS A 96 19.32 3.94 3.94
C LYS A 96 18.52 2.80 4.57
N LEU A 97 17.39 3.16 5.19
CA LEU A 97 16.50 2.21 5.83
C LEU A 97 15.35 1.87 4.87
N ILE A 98 15.34 0.64 4.36
CA ILE A 98 14.34 0.17 3.38
C ILE A 98 13.40 -0.82 4.03
N GLY A 99 12.10 -0.51 4.04
CA GLY A 99 11.06 -1.45 4.44
C GLY A 99 10.66 -2.35 3.28
N ILE A 100 10.44 -3.63 3.53
CA ILE A 100 9.89 -4.57 2.54
C ILE A 100 8.72 -5.32 3.16
N ALA A 101 7.54 -5.20 2.51
CA ALA A 101 6.32 -5.93 2.84
C ALA A 101 5.92 -6.82 1.65
N PRO A 102 6.44 -8.07 1.58
CA PRO A 102 6.35 -8.89 0.37
C PRO A 102 4.99 -9.59 0.21
N PHE A 103 4.11 -9.51 1.20
CA PHE A 103 2.84 -10.21 1.20
C PHE A 103 1.66 -9.32 0.84
N ALA A 104 0.61 -9.95 0.33
CA ALA A 104 -0.69 -9.34 0.09
C ALA A 104 -1.81 -10.36 0.34
N LYS A 105 -3.00 -9.86 0.67
CA LYS A 105 -4.18 -10.69 0.97
C LYS A 105 -4.51 -11.72 -0.12
N HIS A 106 -4.24 -11.41 -1.39
CA HIS A 106 -4.57 -12.26 -2.52
C HIS A 106 -3.30 -12.71 -3.24
N LYS A 107 -3.16 -14.03 -3.45
CA LYS A 107 -1.98 -14.66 -4.06
C LYS A 107 -1.57 -14.02 -5.40
N ALA A 108 -2.53 -13.63 -6.23
CA ALA A 108 -2.27 -12.97 -7.52
C ALA A 108 -1.69 -11.54 -7.39
N LYS A 109 -1.56 -11.02 -6.18
CA LYS A 109 -0.86 -9.76 -5.85
C LYS A 109 0.44 -9.96 -5.11
N THR A 110 0.80 -11.20 -4.78
CA THR A 110 2.00 -11.53 -4.00
C THR A 110 3.11 -11.95 -4.95
N TYR A 111 4.23 -11.24 -4.91
CA TYR A 111 5.43 -11.57 -5.68
C TYR A 111 6.12 -12.81 -5.10
N SER A 112 6.83 -13.60 -5.93
CA SER A 112 7.57 -14.76 -5.44
C SER A 112 8.54 -14.36 -4.34
N LEU A 113 8.48 -15.08 -3.23
CA LEU A 113 9.33 -14.79 -2.07
C LEU A 113 10.80 -15.11 -2.37
N GLU A 114 11.06 -16.13 -3.20
CA GLU A 114 12.41 -16.48 -3.67
C GLU A 114 13.01 -15.33 -4.49
N LYS A 115 12.25 -14.78 -5.46
CA LYS A 115 12.69 -13.62 -6.25
C LYS A 115 12.84 -12.36 -5.40
N MET A 116 11.96 -12.16 -4.41
CA MET A 116 12.10 -11.04 -3.49
C MET A 116 13.34 -11.21 -2.60
N LYS A 117 13.71 -12.44 -2.24
CA LYS A 117 14.96 -12.73 -1.52
C LYS A 117 16.18 -12.32 -2.34
N GLU A 118 16.20 -12.58 -3.65
CA GLU A 118 17.27 -12.10 -4.54
C GLU A 118 17.39 -10.56 -4.52
N VAL A 119 16.26 -9.86 -4.54
CA VAL A 119 16.23 -8.39 -4.38
C VAL A 119 16.82 -7.98 -3.03
N MET A 120 16.35 -8.60 -1.92
CA MET A 120 16.82 -8.31 -0.56
C MET A 120 18.33 -8.52 -0.42
N GLU A 121 18.84 -9.65 -0.89
CA GLU A 121 20.28 -10.00 -0.85
C GLU A 121 21.13 -9.00 -1.66
N SER A 122 20.62 -8.52 -2.78
CA SER A 122 21.32 -7.54 -3.60
C SER A 122 21.42 -6.18 -2.91
N ILE A 123 20.29 -5.67 -2.38
CA ILE A 123 20.25 -4.30 -1.82
C ILE A 123 20.76 -4.23 -0.37
N SER A 124 20.78 -5.35 0.37
CA SER A 124 21.32 -5.40 1.74
C SER A 124 22.83 -5.12 1.82
N LYS A 125 23.55 -5.23 0.71
CA LYS A 125 24.97 -4.87 0.64
C LYS A 125 25.21 -3.40 0.93
N GLU A 126 24.27 -2.53 0.52
CA GLU A 126 24.40 -1.07 0.64
C GLU A 126 23.38 -0.45 1.61
N HIS A 127 22.32 -1.18 1.98
CA HIS A 127 21.19 -0.67 2.75
C HIS A 127 20.83 -1.57 3.92
N THR A 128 20.16 -1.03 4.93
CA THR A 128 19.51 -1.79 5.99
C THR A 128 18.08 -2.10 5.60
N ILE A 129 17.65 -3.35 5.75
CA ILE A 129 16.33 -3.84 5.34
C ILE A 129 15.51 -4.23 6.55
N LEU A 130 14.30 -3.70 6.65
CA LEU A 130 13.30 -4.09 7.65
C LEU A 130 12.15 -4.81 6.95
N LEU A 131 11.83 -6.03 7.41
CA LEU A 131 10.78 -6.87 6.85
C LEU A 131 9.50 -6.73 7.66
N PHE A 132 8.38 -6.48 6.97
CA PHE A 132 7.07 -6.27 7.55
C PHE A 132 6.09 -7.37 7.11
N GLY A 133 5.37 -7.94 8.06
CA GLY A 133 4.32 -8.94 7.84
C GLY A 133 3.33 -8.92 9.01
N GLY A 134 2.16 -9.53 8.84
CA GLY A 134 1.08 -9.44 9.82
C GLY A 134 0.55 -10.78 10.35
N GLU A 135 0.70 -11.86 9.61
CA GLU A 135 0.20 -13.18 9.98
C GLU A 135 1.33 -14.07 10.51
N GLU A 136 1.02 -14.99 11.41
CA GLU A 136 2.02 -15.89 12.04
C GLU A 136 2.89 -16.63 11.01
N ASN A 137 2.26 -17.12 9.93
CA ASN A 137 2.97 -17.82 8.85
C ASN A 137 3.88 -16.88 8.04
N GLU A 138 3.47 -15.63 7.82
CA GLU A 138 4.29 -14.59 7.20
C GLU A 138 5.51 -14.28 8.06
N GLY A 139 5.33 -14.13 9.38
CA GLY A 139 6.39 -13.86 10.34
C GLY A 139 7.46 -14.94 10.33
N LYS A 140 7.09 -16.21 10.37
CA LYS A 140 8.02 -17.35 10.30
C LYS A 140 8.86 -17.34 9.03
N GLN A 141 8.23 -17.06 7.86
CA GLN A 141 8.95 -16.98 6.59
C GLN A 141 9.93 -15.80 6.56
N LEU A 142 9.53 -14.62 7.05
CA LEU A 142 10.41 -13.44 7.10
C LEU A 142 11.57 -13.61 8.07
N LYS A 143 11.35 -14.30 9.18
CA LYS A 143 12.43 -14.65 10.12
C LYS A 143 13.49 -15.52 9.46
N ILE A 144 13.08 -16.58 8.76
CA ILE A 144 14.01 -17.46 8.02
C ILE A 144 14.81 -16.66 6.99
N ILE A 145 14.18 -15.72 6.29
CA ILE A 145 14.85 -14.88 5.28
C ILE A 145 15.87 -13.94 5.91
N SER A 146 15.59 -13.42 7.11
CA SER A 146 16.51 -12.52 7.82
C SER A 146 17.69 -13.24 8.45
N GLU A 147 17.61 -14.56 8.66
CA GLU A 147 18.69 -15.34 9.24
C GLU A 147 19.94 -15.37 8.32
N GLY A 148 21.11 -15.12 8.91
CA GLY A 148 22.38 -15.16 8.19
C GLY A 148 22.72 -13.90 7.38
N ASN A 149 21.92 -12.83 7.46
CA ASN A 149 22.24 -11.55 6.85
C ASN A 149 22.19 -10.41 7.89
N GLU A 150 23.33 -9.79 8.16
CA GLU A 150 23.49 -8.77 9.20
C GLU A 150 22.75 -7.45 8.91
N ASN A 151 22.31 -7.24 7.69
CA ASN A 151 21.59 -6.03 7.26
C ASN A 151 20.10 -6.26 7.00
N ILE A 152 19.55 -7.45 7.29
CA ILE A 152 18.13 -7.78 7.12
C ILE A 152 17.52 -8.15 8.48
N PHE A 153 16.48 -7.43 8.88
CA PHE A 153 15.82 -7.61 10.18
C PHE A 153 14.31 -7.82 9.99
N SER A 154 13.76 -8.86 10.61
CA SER A 154 12.31 -9.09 10.61
C SER A 154 11.64 -8.36 11.79
N LEU A 155 10.59 -7.60 11.50
CA LEU A 155 9.71 -6.96 12.49
C LEU A 155 8.32 -7.63 12.54
N ALA A 156 8.16 -8.78 11.88
CA ALA A 156 6.87 -9.47 11.81
C ALA A 156 6.57 -10.29 13.08
N GLU A 157 7.60 -10.72 13.82
CA GLU A 157 7.44 -11.41 15.10
C GLU A 157 8.00 -10.57 16.24
N GLY A 158 7.29 -10.52 17.36
CA GLY A 158 7.72 -9.79 18.56
C GLY A 158 7.48 -8.28 18.52
N PHE A 159 6.92 -7.74 17.41
CA PHE A 159 6.57 -6.33 17.26
C PHE A 159 5.06 -6.19 17.01
N THR A 160 4.42 -5.33 17.79
CA THR A 160 3.02 -4.96 17.57
C THR A 160 2.87 -4.09 16.32
N LEU A 161 1.65 -3.89 15.84
CA LEU A 161 1.40 -2.93 14.74
C LEU A 161 1.89 -1.52 15.10
N SER A 162 1.75 -1.10 16.36
CA SER A 162 2.26 0.21 16.82
C SER A 162 3.77 0.29 16.68
N ASP A 163 4.49 -0.75 17.11
CA ASP A 163 5.94 -0.81 16.97
C ASP A 163 6.37 -0.78 15.51
N GLN A 164 5.68 -1.54 14.64
CA GLN A 164 5.95 -1.52 13.20
C GLN A 164 5.73 -0.11 12.60
N LEU A 165 4.71 0.62 13.03
CA LEU A 165 4.47 2.01 12.59
C LEU A 165 5.59 2.95 13.01
N ASP A 166 6.17 2.76 14.19
CA ASP A 166 7.33 3.53 14.65
C ASP A 166 8.52 3.33 13.70
N PHE A 167 8.83 2.09 13.31
CA PHE A 167 9.87 1.81 12.32
C PHE A 167 9.51 2.35 10.93
N ILE A 168 8.25 2.20 10.49
CA ILE A 168 7.78 2.75 9.20
C ILE A 168 8.01 4.25 9.14
N SER A 169 7.80 4.99 10.23
CA SER A 169 7.99 6.44 10.26
C SER A 169 9.44 6.88 9.96
N ASN A 170 10.40 5.98 10.08
CA ASN A 170 11.82 6.23 9.90
C ASN A 170 12.38 5.74 8.55
N LEU A 171 11.59 5.05 7.74
CA LEU A 171 12.04 4.51 6.47
C LEU A 171 12.37 5.61 5.45
N ASP A 172 13.36 5.36 4.60
CA ASP A 172 13.64 6.13 3.39
C ASP A 172 12.78 5.66 2.20
N LEU A 173 12.46 4.35 2.16
CA LEU A 173 11.64 3.72 1.13
C LEU A 173 10.89 2.53 1.72
N MET A 174 9.62 2.36 1.32
CA MET A 174 8.86 1.12 1.51
C MET A 174 8.67 0.43 0.16
N ILE A 175 9.03 -0.83 0.06
CA ILE A 175 8.70 -1.70 -1.07
C ILE A 175 7.54 -2.58 -0.64
N SER A 176 6.42 -2.49 -1.33
CA SER A 176 5.24 -3.29 -0.97
C SER A 176 4.49 -3.78 -2.19
N MET A 177 3.74 -4.85 -1.96
CA MET A 177 2.67 -5.22 -2.87
C MET A 177 1.53 -4.17 -2.80
N ASP A 178 0.55 -4.26 -3.69
CA ASP A 178 -0.74 -3.56 -3.51
C ASP A 178 -1.44 -4.08 -2.23
N SER A 179 -0.95 -3.60 -1.07
CA SER A 179 -1.30 -4.07 0.28
C SER A 179 -1.31 -2.93 1.30
N ALA A 180 -1.70 -3.23 2.55
CA ALA A 180 -1.86 -2.24 3.61
C ALA A 180 -0.55 -1.50 3.96
N ASN A 181 0.59 -2.20 3.98
CA ASN A 181 1.86 -1.61 4.43
C ASN A 181 2.32 -0.43 3.55
N GLY A 182 2.08 -0.49 2.22
CA GLY A 182 2.34 0.65 1.34
C GLY A 182 1.51 1.87 1.68
N HIS A 183 0.24 1.68 2.06
CA HIS A 183 -0.63 2.77 2.50
C HIS A 183 -0.19 3.34 3.85
N LEU A 184 0.18 2.49 4.81
CA LEU A 184 0.69 2.91 6.11
C LEU A 184 1.97 3.75 5.96
N ALA A 185 2.92 3.30 5.15
CA ALA A 185 4.14 4.05 4.86
C ALA A 185 3.85 5.42 4.21
N ALA A 186 2.94 5.46 3.25
CA ALA A 186 2.54 6.71 2.59
C ALA A 186 1.89 7.71 3.55
N MET A 187 1.22 7.27 4.62
CA MET A 187 0.66 8.15 5.66
C MET A 187 1.74 8.85 6.49
N TYR A 188 2.95 8.31 6.56
CA TYR A 188 4.12 8.95 7.18
C TYR A 188 4.96 9.76 6.18
N GLY A 189 4.52 9.89 4.93
CA GLY A 189 5.27 10.60 3.89
C GLY A 189 6.46 9.83 3.33
N VAL A 190 6.59 8.56 3.68
CA VAL A 190 7.62 7.66 3.15
C VAL A 190 7.38 7.41 1.66
N LYS A 191 8.45 7.39 0.85
CA LYS A 191 8.37 6.94 -0.54
C LYS A 191 7.94 5.48 -0.60
N VAL A 192 7.01 5.14 -1.50
CA VAL A 192 6.49 3.77 -1.62
C VAL A 192 6.66 3.27 -3.05
N LEU A 193 7.52 2.27 -3.23
CA LEU A 193 7.60 1.50 -4.46
C LEU A 193 6.57 0.37 -4.38
N THR A 194 5.51 0.45 -5.19
CA THR A 194 4.46 -0.58 -5.23
C THR A 194 4.64 -1.51 -6.42
N ILE A 195 4.64 -2.82 -6.17
CA ILE A 195 4.66 -3.87 -7.18
C ILE A 195 3.23 -4.33 -7.43
N TRP A 196 2.76 -4.15 -8.66
CA TRP A 196 1.39 -4.43 -9.06
C TRP A 196 1.31 -5.72 -9.86
N GLY A 197 0.47 -6.65 -9.38
CA GLY A 197 0.17 -7.90 -10.09
C GLY A 197 -1.05 -7.75 -11.02
N VAL A 198 -2.15 -8.41 -10.63
CA VAL A 198 -3.41 -8.40 -11.40
C VAL A 198 -4.28 -7.16 -11.18
N THR A 199 -3.87 -6.27 -10.29
CA THR A 199 -4.47 -4.95 -10.06
C THR A 199 -3.70 -3.86 -10.80
N HIS A 200 -4.17 -2.62 -10.76
CA HIS A 200 -3.50 -1.50 -11.43
C HIS A 200 -3.74 -0.19 -10.68
N PRO A 201 -2.78 0.73 -10.59
CA PRO A 201 -2.95 2.01 -9.89
C PRO A 201 -4.09 2.87 -10.47
N TYR A 202 -4.44 2.68 -11.75
CA TYR A 202 -5.56 3.36 -12.40
C TYR A 202 -6.91 3.09 -11.73
N ALA A 203 -7.05 2.03 -10.94
CA ALA A 203 -8.24 1.78 -10.13
C ALA A 203 -8.46 2.80 -8.99
N GLY A 204 -7.47 3.68 -8.74
CA GLY A 204 -7.55 4.74 -7.74
C GLY A 204 -7.18 4.30 -6.33
N PHE A 205 -6.41 3.21 -6.20
CA PHE A 205 -5.96 2.66 -4.90
C PHE A 205 -4.45 2.78 -4.68
N ALA A 206 -3.72 3.52 -5.50
CA ALA A 206 -2.31 3.80 -5.22
C ALA A 206 -2.14 4.48 -3.84
N PRO A 207 -1.05 4.21 -3.12
CA PRO A 207 -0.74 4.87 -1.86
C PRO A 207 -0.76 6.39 -1.99
N PHE A 208 -1.10 7.07 -0.89
CA PHE A 208 -1.29 8.52 -0.87
C PHE A 208 -0.03 9.28 -1.29
N ASN A 209 -0.20 10.31 -2.11
CA ASN A 209 0.82 11.28 -2.50
C ASN A 209 2.12 10.67 -3.06
N GLN A 210 2.02 9.54 -3.78
CA GLN A 210 3.17 8.90 -4.40
C GLN A 210 3.34 9.32 -5.85
N ASN A 211 4.60 9.43 -6.31
CA ASN A 211 4.91 9.63 -7.71
C ASN A 211 4.48 8.39 -8.51
N SER A 212 3.85 8.58 -9.67
CA SER A 212 3.44 7.48 -10.54
C SER A 212 4.62 6.59 -11.00
N LYS A 213 5.84 7.14 -11.04
CA LYS A 213 7.08 6.40 -11.33
C LYS A 213 7.46 5.38 -10.23
N TYR A 214 6.87 5.47 -9.05
CA TYR A 214 7.10 4.53 -7.93
C TYR A 214 6.18 3.30 -8.02
N SER A 215 5.82 2.91 -9.23
CA SER A 215 5.04 1.70 -9.52
C SER A 215 5.80 0.82 -10.50
N ILE A 216 5.86 -0.48 -10.20
CA ILE A 216 6.28 -1.51 -11.15
C ILE A 216 5.04 -2.27 -11.55
N LEU A 217 4.80 -2.36 -12.84
CA LEU A 217 3.60 -2.94 -13.41
C LEU A 217 3.94 -4.19 -14.22
N VAL A 218 3.10 -5.19 -14.15
CA VAL A 218 3.14 -6.31 -15.09
C VAL A 218 2.91 -5.79 -16.52
N ASP A 219 3.68 -6.32 -17.47
CA ASP A 219 3.56 -5.93 -18.89
C ASP A 219 2.16 -6.24 -19.43
N LYS A 220 1.45 -5.18 -19.77
CA LYS A 220 0.08 -5.26 -20.29
C LYS A 220 0.01 -5.85 -21.70
N ASN A 221 1.09 -5.82 -22.49
CA ASN A 221 1.13 -6.48 -23.80
C ASN A 221 1.08 -8.00 -23.62
N ARG A 222 1.78 -8.53 -22.61
CA ARG A 222 1.74 -9.95 -22.23
C ARG A 222 0.46 -10.34 -21.48
N TYR A 223 -0.08 -9.41 -20.67
CA TYR A 223 -1.25 -9.66 -19.84
C TYR A 223 -2.35 -8.59 -20.09
N PRO A 224 -3.00 -8.59 -21.26
CA PRO A 224 -3.88 -7.49 -21.72
C PRO A 224 -5.14 -7.26 -20.88
N LYS A 225 -5.60 -8.28 -20.12
CA LYS A 225 -6.79 -8.16 -19.27
C LYS A 225 -6.53 -7.46 -17.93
N ILE A 226 -5.28 -7.02 -17.61
CA ILE A 226 -5.00 -6.28 -16.37
C ILE A 226 -5.54 -4.84 -16.47
N PRO A 227 -6.25 -4.37 -15.42
CA PRO A 227 -6.59 -5.06 -14.17
C PRO A 227 -7.71 -6.08 -14.34
N THR A 228 -7.54 -7.27 -13.76
CA THR A 228 -8.56 -8.34 -13.84
C THR A 228 -9.68 -8.17 -12.80
N SER A 229 -9.40 -7.43 -11.74
CA SER A 229 -10.33 -7.03 -10.69
C SER A 229 -9.80 -5.80 -9.94
N ILE A 230 -10.69 -5.12 -9.21
CA ILE A 230 -10.32 -3.92 -8.45
C ILE A 230 -9.47 -4.25 -7.21
N TYR A 231 -9.74 -5.37 -6.57
CA TYR A 231 -9.10 -5.77 -5.30
C TYR A 231 -8.11 -6.92 -5.44
N GLY A 232 -7.94 -7.49 -6.64
CA GLY A 232 -7.08 -8.65 -6.88
C GLY A 232 -7.69 -10.00 -6.46
N ASN A 233 -8.97 -10.00 -6.08
CA ASN A 233 -9.69 -11.19 -5.61
C ASN A 233 -10.25 -12.08 -6.72
N LYS A 234 -10.15 -11.63 -7.97
CA LYS A 234 -10.58 -12.37 -9.17
C LYS A 234 -9.53 -12.21 -10.27
N SER A 235 -9.05 -13.33 -10.77
CA SER A 235 -8.12 -13.35 -11.90
C SER A 235 -8.29 -14.67 -12.67
N PRO A 236 -8.11 -14.69 -14.00
CA PRO A 236 -7.94 -15.91 -14.75
C PRO A 236 -6.77 -16.74 -14.21
N GLU A 237 -6.80 -18.07 -14.37
CA GLU A 237 -5.76 -18.95 -13.83
C GLU A 237 -4.38 -18.58 -14.36
N GLU A 238 -4.28 -18.32 -15.65
CA GLU A 238 -3.06 -17.94 -16.34
C GLU A 238 -2.48 -16.59 -15.90
N TYR A 239 -3.24 -15.78 -15.16
CA TYR A 239 -2.81 -14.47 -14.62
C TYR A 239 -2.35 -14.53 -13.16
N LYS A 240 -2.60 -15.65 -12.46
CA LYS A 240 -2.26 -15.76 -11.03
C LYS A 240 -0.77 -15.57 -10.74
N GLN A 241 0.09 -15.90 -11.71
CA GLN A 241 1.54 -15.76 -11.62
C GLN A 241 2.08 -14.58 -12.43
N ALA A 242 1.21 -13.72 -12.98
CA ALA A 242 1.62 -12.62 -13.84
C ALA A 242 2.62 -11.67 -13.16
N ILE A 243 2.46 -11.41 -11.87
CA ILE A 243 3.37 -10.57 -11.07
C ILE A 243 4.81 -11.09 -11.10
N ASN A 244 5.02 -12.40 -11.20
CA ASN A 244 6.34 -13.03 -11.25
C ASN A 244 7.04 -12.90 -12.61
N SER A 245 6.39 -12.27 -13.60
CA SER A 245 7.06 -11.88 -14.85
C SER A 245 7.96 -10.65 -14.68
N ILE A 246 7.78 -9.89 -13.60
CA ILE A 246 8.70 -8.82 -13.20
C ILE A 246 9.99 -9.47 -12.70
N THR A 247 11.14 -8.98 -13.15
CA THR A 247 12.43 -9.55 -12.74
C THR A 247 12.98 -8.87 -11.49
N PRO A 248 13.83 -9.54 -10.70
CA PRO A 248 14.53 -8.91 -9.58
C PRO A 248 15.33 -7.67 -9.99
N GLU A 249 15.98 -7.72 -11.16
CA GLU A 249 16.81 -6.64 -11.72
C GLU A 249 15.98 -5.38 -12.00
N GLU A 250 14.73 -5.55 -12.50
CA GLU A 250 13.81 -4.43 -12.72
C GLU A 250 13.46 -3.75 -11.38
N ILE A 251 13.25 -4.53 -10.32
CA ILE A 251 12.96 -4.00 -8.97
C ILE A 251 14.19 -3.29 -8.41
N ILE A 252 15.37 -3.93 -8.47
CA ILE A 252 16.64 -3.36 -7.98
C ILE A 252 16.97 -2.04 -8.71
N LYS A 253 16.82 -2.03 -10.03
CA LYS A 253 17.01 -0.82 -10.83
C LYS A 253 16.07 0.30 -10.37
N LYS A 254 14.80 -0.04 -10.15
CA LYS A 254 13.80 0.95 -9.72
C LYS A 254 14.08 1.48 -8.32
N ILE A 255 14.56 0.65 -7.40
CA ILE A 255 15.01 1.09 -6.07
C ILE A 255 16.12 2.14 -6.22
N LYS A 256 17.17 1.85 -6.99
CA LYS A 256 18.31 2.77 -7.23
C LYS A 256 17.90 4.10 -7.86
N GLU A 257 16.82 4.13 -8.65
CA GLU A 257 16.28 5.37 -9.22
C GLU A 257 15.52 6.25 -8.19
N ILE A 258 15.08 5.67 -7.07
CA ILE A 258 14.24 6.34 -6.06
C ILE A 258 15.06 6.88 -4.90
N ILE A 259 16.08 6.16 -4.48
CA ILE A 259 16.91 6.48 -3.30
C ILE A 259 18.26 7.04 -3.69
#